data_9198405e545284587b513b24ce3d1196
#
_entry.id   9198405e545284587b513b24ce3d1196
#
_cell.length_a   1.000
_cell.length_b   1.000
_cell.length_c   1.000
_cell.angle_alpha   90.00
_cell.angle_beta   90.00
_cell.angle_gamma   90.00
#
_symmetry.space_group_name_H-M   'P 1'
#
loop_
_entity.id
_entity.type
_entity.pdbx_description
1 polymer ?
#
loop_
_entity_poly.entity_id
_entity_poly.type
_entity_poly.pdbx_seq_one_letter_code
_entity_poly.pdbx_strand_id
1 'polypeptide(L)'
;MAKQTRTSRATARIVSVGLRFREFAERRNRNYYILYFANQLTDCEYLGTISGEEDCDMKFVKTDDLKAGMRLAKPIYNKNGVLLYDRNSILTLPGINSVRNFGLIGIYILEPAEPVPPFSREDMEFEQCQTVYMFQLREVMQFISQRKPIDDIYRLTEDILKRYSGLDHRVNFNQNLRSASDFMYKHAISTAVLTAMITGQLGFSHEKQRILVTAALLYDYGYLYGQKHLEKGRDMSQFDRDALQKALEKGIDQMHIYKNTSDLFSKAVTLMSTYIY
;
A
#
# COMPACT_ATOMS: atom_id res chain seq x y z
N MET A 1 14.93 -2.98 -31.57
CA MET A 1 14.08 -4.19 -31.62
C MET A 1 13.99 -4.98 -30.30
N ALA A 2 14.96 -4.94 -29.39
CA ALA A 2 14.93 -5.70 -28.12
C ALA A 2 14.01 -5.12 -27.01
N LYS A 3 13.66 -3.83 -27.03
CA LYS A 3 12.79 -3.19 -26.02
C LYS A 3 11.31 -3.55 -26.15
N GLN A 4 10.83 -3.77 -27.38
CA GLN A 4 9.42 -4.10 -27.62
C GLN A 4 9.02 -5.52 -27.22
N THR A 5 9.98 -6.45 -27.19
CA THR A 5 9.73 -7.85 -26.81
C THR A 5 9.69 -8.08 -25.28
N ARG A 6 10.30 -7.19 -24.47
CA ARG A 6 10.30 -7.33 -23.00
C ARG A 6 9.01 -6.82 -22.37
N THR A 7 8.47 -5.69 -22.83
CA THR A 7 7.16 -5.15 -22.39
C THR A 7 6.04 -6.15 -22.70
N SER A 8 6.07 -6.80 -23.86
CA SER A 8 5.15 -7.87 -24.25
C SER A 8 5.18 -9.08 -23.30
N ARG A 9 6.36 -9.44 -22.76
CA ARG A 9 6.48 -10.59 -21.84
C ARG A 9 5.97 -10.30 -20.42
N ALA A 10 6.16 -9.07 -19.91
CA ALA A 10 5.62 -8.67 -18.61
C ALA A 10 4.09 -8.55 -18.67
N THR A 11 3.56 -7.90 -19.70
CA THR A 11 2.12 -7.83 -19.97
C THR A 11 1.52 -9.22 -20.20
N ALA A 12 2.19 -10.09 -20.95
CA ALA A 12 1.77 -11.47 -21.13
C ALA A 12 1.79 -12.29 -19.84
N ARG A 13 2.70 -12.02 -18.90
CA ARG A 13 2.71 -12.66 -17.58
C ARG A 13 1.58 -12.15 -16.68
N ILE A 14 1.33 -10.86 -16.64
CA ILE A 14 0.19 -10.29 -15.91
C ILE A 14 -1.12 -10.82 -16.48
N VAL A 15 -1.24 -10.87 -17.80
CA VAL A 15 -2.40 -11.45 -18.50
C VAL A 15 -2.49 -12.97 -18.27
N SER A 16 -1.37 -13.72 -18.24
CA SER A 16 -1.38 -15.16 -17.97
C SER A 16 -1.71 -15.47 -16.52
N VAL A 17 -1.26 -14.64 -15.58
CA VAL A 17 -1.66 -14.71 -14.16
C VAL A 17 -3.15 -14.35 -14.04
N GLY A 18 -3.61 -13.32 -14.72
CA GLY A 18 -5.03 -12.94 -14.78
C GLY A 18 -5.93 -14.02 -15.43
N LEU A 19 -5.46 -14.71 -16.46
CA LEU A 19 -6.20 -15.80 -17.11
C LEU A 19 -6.26 -17.05 -16.23
N ARG A 20 -5.16 -17.46 -15.59
CA ARG A 20 -5.16 -18.56 -14.61
C ARG A 20 -6.05 -18.23 -13.40
N PHE A 21 -6.05 -16.96 -12.99
CA PHE A 21 -6.89 -16.44 -11.94
C PHE A 21 -8.38 -16.49 -12.34
N ARG A 22 -8.70 -16.15 -13.59
CA ARG A 22 -10.06 -16.21 -14.12
C ARG A 22 -10.64 -17.65 -14.08
N GLU A 23 -9.86 -18.63 -14.49
CA GLU A 23 -10.26 -20.04 -14.44
C GLU A 23 -10.39 -20.56 -12.98
N PHE A 24 -9.56 -20.07 -12.06
CA PHE A 24 -9.57 -20.49 -10.66
C PHE A 24 -10.66 -19.76 -9.86
N ALA A 25 -10.91 -18.47 -10.14
CA ALA A 25 -11.93 -17.66 -9.48
C ALA A 25 -13.36 -18.02 -9.90
N GLU A 26 -13.56 -18.63 -11.06
CA GLU A 26 -14.88 -19.10 -11.50
C GLU A 26 -15.40 -20.27 -10.68
N ARG A 27 -14.53 -20.99 -9.96
CA ARG A 27 -14.89 -22.19 -9.19
C ARG A 27 -15.14 -21.97 -7.71
N ARG A 28 -14.74 -20.82 -7.10
CA ARG A 28 -14.97 -20.48 -5.67
C ARG A 28 -15.01 -18.97 -5.46
N ASN A 29 -15.66 -18.51 -4.40
CA ASN A 29 -15.94 -17.11 -4.04
C ASN A 29 -14.92 -16.07 -4.56
N ARG A 30 -15.21 -15.50 -5.71
CA ARG A 30 -14.35 -14.65 -6.57
C ARG A 30 -13.72 -13.45 -5.83
N ASN A 31 -14.45 -12.89 -4.87
CA ASN A 31 -14.04 -11.68 -4.14
C ASN A 31 -12.93 -11.98 -3.11
N TYR A 32 -12.96 -13.15 -2.51
CA TYR A 32 -11.98 -13.62 -1.54
C TYR A 32 -10.57 -13.69 -2.11
N TYR A 33 -10.43 -14.25 -3.31
CA TYR A 33 -9.13 -14.45 -3.93
C TYR A 33 -8.48 -13.17 -4.42
N ILE A 34 -9.25 -12.14 -4.78
CA ILE A 34 -8.71 -10.86 -5.21
C ILE A 34 -8.03 -10.16 -4.04
N LEU A 35 -8.64 -10.11 -2.86
CA LEU A 35 -8.03 -9.54 -1.67
C LEU A 35 -6.79 -10.35 -1.23
N TYR A 36 -6.89 -11.68 -1.23
CA TYR A 36 -5.75 -12.55 -0.94
C TYR A 36 -4.59 -12.32 -1.90
N PHE A 37 -4.87 -12.26 -3.19
CA PHE A 37 -3.84 -12.09 -4.22
C PHE A 37 -3.23 -10.68 -4.18
N ALA A 38 -4.04 -9.63 -4.00
CA ALA A 38 -3.54 -8.28 -3.82
C ALA A 38 -2.65 -8.17 -2.57
N ASN A 39 -3.05 -8.81 -1.48
CA ASN A 39 -2.29 -8.85 -0.24
C ASN A 39 -0.93 -9.57 -0.41
N GLN A 40 -0.92 -10.72 -1.11
CA GLN A 40 0.32 -11.44 -1.42
C GLN A 40 1.27 -10.64 -2.35
N LEU A 41 0.73 -9.87 -3.30
CA LEU A 41 1.54 -9.04 -4.19
C LEU A 41 2.18 -7.84 -3.49
N THR A 42 1.65 -7.43 -2.33
CA THR A 42 2.22 -6.33 -1.53
C THR A 42 3.35 -6.77 -0.60
N ASP A 43 3.51 -8.08 -0.37
CA ASP A 43 4.65 -8.61 0.38
C ASP A 43 5.95 -8.33 -0.39
N CYS A 44 6.88 -7.61 0.23
CA CYS A 44 8.10 -7.07 -0.39
C CYS A 44 8.97 -8.08 -1.14
N GLU A 45 8.92 -9.37 -0.79
CA GLU A 45 9.69 -10.40 -1.49
C GLU A 45 9.15 -10.72 -2.90
N TYR A 46 7.85 -10.56 -3.13
CA TYR A 46 7.25 -10.88 -4.44
C TYR A 46 7.38 -9.73 -5.44
N LEU A 47 7.38 -8.49 -4.97
CA LEU A 47 7.58 -7.30 -5.82
C LEU A 47 9.02 -7.21 -6.35
N GLY A 48 10.02 -7.65 -5.58
CA GLY A 48 11.41 -7.73 -6.02
C GLY A 48 11.64 -8.73 -7.15
N THR A 49 10.87 -9.81 -7.20
CA THR A 49 11.05 -10.89 -8.21
C THR A 49 10.37 -10.59 -9.55
N ILE A 50 9.39 -9.68 -9.58
CA ILE A 50 8.69 -9.25 -10.81
C ILE A 50 9.48 -8.15 -11.54
N SER A 51 10.41 -7.48 -10.85
CA SER A 51 11.22 -6.39 -11.36
C SER A 51 12.48 -6.86 -12.09
N GLY A 52 12.37 -7.55 -13.18
CA GLY A 52 13.50 -7.89 -14.06
C GLY A 52 14.07 -6.69 -14.86
N GLU A 53 14.02 -5.48 -14.33
CA GLU A 53 14.74 -4.30 -14.81
C GLU A 53 15.79 -3.95 -13.75
N GLU A 54 16.98 -3.56 -14.23
CA GLU A 54 18.11 -3.12 -13.42
C GLU A 54 17.61 -2.26 -12.24
N ASP A 55 17.64 -2.85 -11.04
CA ASP A 55 17.40 -2.12 -9.81
C ASP A 55 18.42 -0.98 -9.78
N CYS A 56 17.96 0.23 -10.01
CA CYS A 56 18.73 1.38 -9.54
C CYS A 56 18.80 1.19 -8.03
N ASP A 57 19.99 0.91 -7.51
CA ASP A 57 20.23 0.57 -6.10
C ASP A 57 19.85 1.72 -5.18
N MET A 58 18.55 1.88 -4.96
CA MET A 58 18.02 2.78 -3.94
C MET A 58 18.14 2.08 -2.59
N LYS A 59 18.97 2.65 -1.73
CA LYS A 59 19.19 2.14 -0.39
C LYS A 59 18.25 2.82 0.60
N PHE A 60 17.52 2.02 1.38
CA PHE A 60 16.82 2.55 2.55
C PHE A 60 17.81 2.83 3.67
N VAL A 61 17.86 4.08 4.15
CA VAL A 61 18.73 4.50 5.25
C VAL A 61 17.86 5.05 6.38
N LYS A 62 18.11 4.56 7.59
CA LYS A 62 17.45 5.09 8.79
C LYS A 62 17.82 6.55 9.00
N THR A 63 16.90 7.33 9.55
CA THR A 63 17.09 8.77 9.77
C THR A 63 18.32 9.07 10.63
N ASP A 64 18.64 8.19 11.59
CA ASP A 64 19.81 8.34 12.47
C ASP A 64 21.14 8.07 11.76
N ASP A 65 21.12 7.30 10.67
CA ASP A 65 22.29 6.95 9.88
C ASP A 65 22.52 7.90 8.69
N LEU A 66 21.65 8.91 8.50
CA LEU A 66 21.76 9.87 7.43
C LEU A 66 22.99 10.78 7.60
N LYS A 67 23.67 11.01 6.49
CA LYS A 67 24.85 11.89 6.42
C LYS A 67 24.64 13.01 5.41
N ALA A 68 25.21 14.17 5.70
CA ALA A 68 25.26 15.25 4.72
C ALA A 68 25.97 14.79 3.44
N GLY A 69 25.46 15.23 2.29
CA GLY A 69 25.96 14.80 0.98
C GLY A 69 25.21 13.61 0.37
N MET A 70 24.39 12.86 1.12
CA MET A 70 23.51 11.84 0.58
C MET A 70 22.44 12.46 -0.31
N ARG A 71 22.08 11.77 -1.41
CA ARG A 71 21.06 12.22 -2.37
C ARG A 71 19.75 11.46 -2.16
N LEU A 72 18.63 12.17 -2.18
CA LEU A 72 17.31 11.59 -2.10
C LEU A 72 16.97 10.81 -3.38
N ALA A 73 16.56 9.54 -3.23
CA ALA A 73 16.03 8.76 -4.34
C ALA A 73 14.56 9.09 -4.62
N LYS A 74 13.82 9.51 -3.60
CA LYS A 74 12.39 9.80 -3.68
C LYS A 74 12.05 11.14 -3.05
N PRO A 75 11.01 11.85 -3.56
CA PRO A 75 10.55 13.09 -2.96
C PRO A 75 9.93 12.85 -1.58
N ILE A 76 9.92 13.87 -0.76
CA ILE A 76 9.31 13.86 0.57
C ILE A 76 8.16 14.85 0.59
N TYR A 77 6.96 14.41 0.95
CA TYR A 77 5.77 15.24 1.08
C TYR A 77 5.29 15.33 2.53
N ASN A 78 4.62 16.43 2.88
CA ASN A 78 3.91 16.55 4.14
C ASN A 78 2.54 15.85 4.08
N LYS A 79 1.78 15.88 5.19
CA LYS A 79 0.44 15.27 5.29
C LYS A 79 -0.60 15.86 4.32
N ASN A 80 -0.37 17.06 3.81
CA ASN A 80 -1.25 17.74 2.87
C ASN A 80 -0.82 17.55 1.40
N GLY A 81 0.20 16.70 1.15
CA GLY A 81 0.75 16.47 -0.18
C GLY A 81 1.67 17.59 -0.69
N VAL A 82 2.09 18.53 0.18
CA VAL A 82 3.04 19.57 -0.21
C VAL A 82 4.44 18.99 -0.25
N LEU A 83 5.14 19.20 -1.36
CA LEU A 83 6.53 18.79 -1.53
C LEU A 83 7.43 19.52 -0.53
N LEU A 84 8.16 18.75 0.28
CA LEU A 84 9.13 19.28 1.25
C LEU A 84 10.56 19.22 0.70
N TYR A 85 10.92 18.10 0.11
CA TYR A 85 12.20 17.88 -0.57
C TYR A 85 11.95 17.10 -1.86
N ASP A 86 12.57 17.59 -2.93
CA ASP A 86 12.51 16.91 -4.23
C ASP A 86 13.50 15.74 -4.27
N ARG A 87 13.23 14.78 -5.15
CA ARG A 87 14.20 13.73 -5.48
C ARG A 87 15.49 14.35 -6.00
N ASN A 88 16.60 13.64 -5.87
CA ASN A 88 17.94 14.10 -6.22
C ASN A 88 18.45 15.29 -5.38
N SER A 89 17.68 15.80 -4.42
CA SER A 89 18.15 16.80 -3.47
C SER A 89 19.28 16.23 -2.62
N ILE A 90 20.34 17.02 -2.44
CA ILE A 90 21.46 16.68 -1.57
C ILE A 90 21.08 17.03 -0.13
N LEU A 91 21.19 16.07 0.77
CA LEU A 91 20.93 16.27 2.18
C LEU A 91 22.02 17.16 2.81
N THR A 92 21.59 18.19 3.48
CA THR A 92 22.42 19.03 4.38
C THR A 92 22.13 18.67 5.83
N LEU A 93 22.97 19.10 6.78
CA LEU A 93 22.70 18.90 8.21
C LEU A 93 21.32 19.47 8.64
N PRO A 94 20.95 20.71 8.25
CA PRO A 94 19.61 21.21 8.49
C PRO A 94 18.51 20.35 7.83
N GLY A 95 18.75 19.85 6.62
CA GLY A 95 17.83 18.95 5.91
C GLY A 95 17.61 17.65 6.66
N ILE A 96 18.65 17.02 7.20
CA ILE A 96 18.55 15.80 8.03
C ILE A 96 17.72 16.07 9.29
N ASN A 97 17.95 17.19 9.97
CA ASN A 97 17.16 17.59 11.13
C ASN A 97 15.68 17.80 10.77
N SER A 98 15.41 18.39 9.60
CA SER A 98 14.04 18.55 9.10
C SER A 98 13.39 17.20 8.82
N VAL A 99 14.07 16.26 8.16
CA VAL A 99 13.59 14.89 7.92
C VAL A 99 13.22 14.21 9.25
N ARG A 100 14.06 14.37 10.26
CA ARG A 100 13.82 13.87 11.62
C ARG A 100 12.60 14.53 12.26
N ASN A 101 12.46 15.85 12.16
CA ASN A 101 11.32 16.61 12.69
C ASN A 101 9.99 16.26 11.98
N PHE A 102 10.03 15.84 10.72
CA PHE A 102 8.85 15.32 10.01
C PHE A 102 8.47 13.91 10.43
N GLY A 103 9.22 13.30 11.37
CA GLY A 103 8.95 11.98 11.92
C GLY A 103 9.25 10.84 10.96
N LEU A 104 10.12 11.04 9.95
CA LEU A 104 10.58 9.96 9.08
C LEU A 104 11.58 9.09 9.83
N ILE A 105 11.36 7.79 9.88
CA ILE A 105 12.31 6.83 10.48
C ILE A 105 13.40 6.40 9.51
N GLY A 106 13.18 6.63 8.22
CA GLY A 106 14.14 6.36 7.17
C GLY A 106 13.63 6.84 5.83
N ILE A 107 14.55 6.99 4.90
CA ILE A 107 14.31 7.47 3.54
C ILE A 107 15.14 6.67 2.55
N TYR A 108 14.71 6.67 1.30
CA TYR A 108 15.48 6.09 0.20
C TYR A 108 16.50 7.10 -0.32
N ILE A 109 17.75 6.68 -0.42
CA ILE A 109 18.87 7.45 -0.96
C ILE A 109 19.46 6.76 -2.20
N LEU A 110 20.10 7.57 -3.05
CA LEU A 110 20.90 7.09 -4.18
C LEU A 110 22.36 6.90 -3.76
N GLU A 111 23.00 5.85 -4.25
CA GLU A 111 24.46 5.73 -4.12
C GLU A 111 25.16 6.89 -4.86
N PRO A 112 26.32 7.39 -4.40
CA PRO A 112 26.94 8.60 -4.94
C PRO A 112 27.28 8.56 -6.43
N ALA A 113 27.53 7.38 -6.98
CA ALA A 113 27.95 7.17 -8.38
C ALA A 113 26.82 6.83 -9.34
N GLU A 114 25.57 6.70 -8.86
CA GLU A 114 24.46 6.22 -9.68
C GLU A 114 23.76 7.33 -10.44
N PRO A 115 23.38 7.09 -11.71
CA PRO A 115 22.48 7.96 -12.41
C PRO A 115 21.12 8.01 -11.69
N VAL A 116 20.49 9.18 -11.69
CA VAL A 116 19.13 9.32 -11.16
C VAL A 116 18.20 8.46 -12.01
N PRO A 117 17.51 7.44 -11.44
CA PRO A 117 16.61 6.61 -12.23
C PRO A 117 15.53 7.46 -12.87
N PRO A 118 15.03 7.08 -14.05
CA PRO A 118 13.91 7.76 -14.66
C PRO A 118 12.71 7.71 -13.70
N PHE A 119 12.10 8.85 -13.49
CA PHE A 119 10.96 9.01 -12.58
C PHE A 119 9.92 9.85 -13.31
N SER A 120 8.84 9.22 -13.68
CA SER A 120 7.80 9.87 -14.48
C SER A 120 7.00 10.86 -13.62
N ARG A 121 6.24 11.72 -14.28
CA ARG A 121 5.28 12.57 -13.59
C ARG A 121 4.24 11.73 -12.83
N GLU A 122 3.85 10.60 -13.39
CA GLU A 122 2.91 9.65 -12.78
C GLU A 122 3.48 9.04 -11.50
N ASP A 123 4.78 8.70 -11.47
CA ASP A 123 5.44 8.23 -10.26
C ASP A 123 5.45 9.30 -9.15
N MET A 124 5.66 10.58 -9.52
CA MET A 124 5.60 11.69 -8.56
C MET A 124 4.19 11.87 -7.98
N GLU A 125 3.18 11.86 -8.84
CA GLU A 125 1.79 11.96 -8.44
C GLU A 125 1.38 10.78 -7.56
N PHE A 126 1.86 9.57 -7.87
CA PHE A 126 1.61 8.38 -7.07
C PHE A 126 2.23 8.48 -5.67
N GLU A 127 3.50 8.87 -5.57
CA GLU A 127 4.19 9.05 -4.28
C GLU A 127 3.50 10.12 -3.41
N GLN A 128 3.06 11.22 -4.03
CA GLN A 128 2.29 12.26 -3.36
C GLN A 128 0.95 11.73 -2.83
N CYS A 129 0.19 11.05 -3.69
CA CYS A 129 -1.11 10.48 -3.33
C CYS A 129 -0.99 9.46 -2.22
N GLN A 130 -0.04 8.56 -2.27
CA GLN A 130 0.18 7.56 -1.22
C GLN A 130 0.46 8.21 0.14
N THR A 131 1.22 9.32 0.15
CA THR A 131 1.47 10.05 1.40
C THR A 131 0.17 10.64 1.97
N VAL A 132 -0.63 11.29 1.13
CA VAL A 132 -1.93 11.86 1.54
C VAL A 132 -2.88 10.76 2.03
N TYR A 133 -3.01 9.68 1.27
CA TYR A 133 -3.89 8.56 1.60
C TYR A 133 -3.51 7.88 2.93
N MET A 134 -2.21 7.78 3.22
CA MET A 134 -1.74 7.24 4.48
C MET A 134 -2.26 8.05 5.68
N PHE A 135 -2.22 9.38 5.59
CA PHE A 135 -2.75 10.23 6.67
C PHE A 135 -4.27 10.16 6.77
N GLN A 136 -4.98 10.13 5.63
CA GLN A 136 -6.43 9.98 5.60
C GLN A 136 -6.87 8.63 6.19
N LEU A 137 -6.21 7.54 5.79
CA LEU A 137 -6.51 6.21 6.31
C LEU A 137 -6.24 6.11 7.82
N ARG A 138 -5.13 6.72 8.28
CA ARG A 138 -4.82 6.80 9.73
C ARG A 138 -5.94 7.51 10.49
N GLU A 139 -6.45 8.61 9.98
CA GLU A 139 -7.56 9.35 10.60
C GLU A 139 -8.85 8.53 10.63
N VAL A 140 -9.20 7.87 9.52
CA VAL A 140 -10.35 6.95 9.46
C VAL A 140 -10.22 5.83 10.50
N MET A 141 -9.07 5.16 10.58
CA MET A 141 -8.85 4.09 11.53
C MET A 141 -8.91 4.59 12.99
N GLN A 142 -8.43 5.81 13.25
CA GLN A 142 -8.57 6.46 14.55
C GLN A 142 -10.04 6.76 14.87
N PHE A 143 -10.84 7.19 13.89
CA PHE A 143 -12.28 7.42 14.07
C PHE A 143 -13.03 6.12 14.36
N ILE A 144 -12.68 5.01 13.70
CA ILE A 144 -13.23 3.69 14.03
C ILE A 144 -12.98 3.35 15.50
N SER A 145 -11.74 3.53 15.99
CA SER A 145 -11.40 3.27 17.39
C SER A 145 -12.17 4.14 18.39
N GLN A 146 -12.54 5.37 17.98
CA GLN A 146 -13.30 6.34 18.77
C GLN A 146 -14.82 6.26 18.55
N ARG A 147 -15.30 5.34 17.72
CA ARG A 147 -16.72 5.18 17.33
C ARG A 147 -17.32 6.44 16.70
N LYS A 148 -16.53 7.20 15.94
CA LYS A 148 -16.95 8.40 15.21
C LYS A 148 -17.39 8.06 13.79
N PRO A 149 -18.13 8.96 13.10
CA PRO A 149 -18.45 8.81 11.67
C PRO A 149 -17.19 8.63 10.82
N ILE A 150 -17.29 7.79 9.79
CA ILE A 150 -16.16 7.37 8.92
C ILE A 150 -16.42 7.68 7.45
N ASP A 151 -17.11 8.78 7.15
CA ASP A 151 -17.50 9.12 5.76
C ASP A 151 -16.30 9.30 4.83
N ASP A 152 -15.15 9.67 5.36
CA ASP A 152 -13.92 9.87 4.59
C ASP A 152 -13.37 8.58 3.96
N ILE A 153 -13.75 7.40 4.46
CA ILE A 153 -13.38 6.13 3.82
C ILE A 153 -13.99 6.00 2.41
N TYR A 154 -15.20 6.52 2.22
CA TYR A 154 -15.87 6.48 0.92
C TYR A 154 -15.20 7.40 -0.08
N ARG A 155 -14.76 8.58 0.36
CA ARG A 155 -14.02 9.54 -0.49
C ARG A 155 -12.67 8.96 -0.89
N LEU A 156 -11.95 8.35 0.05
CA LEU A 156 -10.67 7.69 -0.21
C LEU A 156 -10.84 6.54 -1.20
N THR A 157 -11.86 5.70 -1.02
CA THR A 157 -12.19 4.61 -1.94
C THR A 157 -12.45 5.11 -3.36
N GLU A 158 -13.27 6.14 -3.51
CA GLU A 158 -13.62 6.72 -4.82
C GLU A 158 -12.40 7.35 -5.50
N ASP A 159 -11.54 8.05 -4.77
CA ASP A 159 -10.34 8.66 -5.34
C ASP A 159 -9.36 7.60 -5.83
N ILE A 160 -9.15 6.53 -5.07
CA ILE A 160 -8.34 5.38 -5.49
C ILE A 160 -8.92 4.74 -6.76
N LEU A 161 -10.21 4.47 -6.81
CA LEU A 161 -10.85 3.89 -7.99
C LEU A 161 -10.73 4.79 -9.21
N LYS A 162 -10.99 6.07 -9.06
CA LYS A 162 -10.90 7.06 -10.15
C LYS A 162 -9.51 7.12 -10.74
N ARG A 163 -8.46 7.02 -9.91
CA ARG A 163 -7.08 7.16 -10.37
C ARG A 163 -6.49 5.87 -10.91
N TYR A 164 -6.82 4.73 -10.30
CA TYR A 164 -6.06 3.50 -10.51
C TYR A 164 -6.83 2.37 -11.16
N SER A 165 -8.17 2.37 -11.20
CA SER A 165 -8.92 1.24 -11.80
C SER A 165 -8.71 1.06 -13.30
N GLY A 166 -8.35 2.13 -14.01
CA GLY A 166 -8.04 2.10 -15.44
C GLY A 166 -6.57 1.89 -15.78
N LEU A 167 -5.68 1.82 -14.79
CA LEU A 167 -4.24 1.68 -15.05
C LEU A 167 -3.90 0.26 -15.51
N ASP A 168 -3.07 0.18 -16.57
CA ASP A 168 -2.57 -1.04 -17.19
C ASP A 168 -1.05 -1.19 -17.10
N HIS A 169 -0.38 -0.27 -16.43
CA HIS A 169 1.06 -0.24 -16.27
C HIS A 169 1.48 -0.37 -14.80
N ARG A 170 2.76 -0.61 -14.61
CA ARG A 170 3.36 -0.84 -13.29
C ARG A 170 3.44 0.43 -12.47
N VAL A 171 3.18 0.31 -11.17
CA VAL A 171 3.31 1.36 -10.17
C VAL A 171 4.39 0.96 -9.17
N ASN A 172 5.22 1.92 -8.76
CA ASN A 172 6.28 1.68 -7.78
C ASN A 172 5.75 1.93 -6.36
N PHE A 173 5.61 0.85 -5.57
CA PHE A 173 5.08 0.90 -4.21
C PHE A 173 6.13 1.21 -3.12
N ASN A 174 7.40 1.35 -3.48
CA ASN A 174 8.44 1.70 -2.50
C ASN A 174 8.24 3.13 -1.99
N GLN A 175 8.21 3.32 -0.68
CA GLN A 175 7.95 4.62 -0.05
C GLN A 175 8.87 4.91 1.14
N ASN A 176 9.08 6.21 1.41
CA ASN A 176 9.70 6.67 2.65
C ASN A 176 8.80 6.36 3.85
N LEU A 177 9.37 5.82 4.93
CA LEU A 177 8.63 5.49 6.15
C LEU A 177 8.81 6.59 7.21
N ARG A 178 7.73 6.97 7.88
CA ARG A 178 7.74 7.92 9.00
C ARG A 178 7.91 7.22 10.35
N SER A 179 7.33 6.02 10.48
CA SER A 179 7.44 5.20 11.67
C SER A 179 7.30 3.73 11.29
N ALA A 180 7.68 2.81 12.18
CA ALA A 180 7.45 1.38 11.97
C ALA A 180 5.95 1.08 11.77
N SER A 181 5.07 1.82 12.46
CA SER A 181 3.61 1.67 12.31
C SER A 181 3.06 2.15 10.96
N ASP A 182 3.81 2.96 10.19
CA ASP A 182 3.38 3.42 8.87
C ASP A 182 3.30 2.27 7.86
N PHE A 183 4.07 1.22 8.07
CA PHE A 183 4.05 0.04 7.21
C PHE A 183 2.64 -0.49 7.00
N MET A 184 1.86 -0.63 8.06
CA MET A 184 0.49 -1.14 8.00
C MET A 184 -0.42 -0.26 7.12
N TYR A 185 -0.39 1.06 7.29
CA TYR A 185 -1.20 1.97 6.47
C TYR A 185 -0.77 1.94 5.00
N LYS A 186 0.54 1.90 4.75
CA LYS A 186 1.08 1.85 3.39
C LYS A 186 0.76 0.52 2.71
N HIS A 187 0.84 -0.58 3.45
CA HIS A 187 0.42 -1.90 2.98
C HIS A 187 -1.05 -1.90 2.58
N ALA A 188 -1.95 -1.42 3.44
CA ALA A 188 -3.37 -1.33 3.15
C ALA A 188 -3.66 -0.48 1.90
N ILE A 189 -2.98 0.67 1.73
CA ILE A 189 -3.14 1.52 0.54
C ILE A 189 -2.62 0.80 -0.71
N SER A 190 -1.45 0.16 -0.65
CA SER A 190 -0.88 -0.58 -1.77
C SER A 190 -1.81 -1.72 -2.19
N THR A 191 -2.36 -2.45 -1.22
CA THR A 191 -3.36 -3.52 -1.46
C THR A 191 -4.64 -2.95 -2.11
N ALA A 192 -5.11 -1.80 -1.64
CA ALA A 192 -6.30 -1.14 -2.20
C ALA A 192 -6.09 -0.66 -3.64
N VAL A 193 -4.92 -0.07 -3.93
CA VAL A 193 -4.55 0.35 -5.29
C VAL A 193 -4.45 -0.84 -6.23
N LEU A 194 -3.76 -1.92 -5.83
CA LEU A 194 -3.68 -3.15 -6.61
C LEU A 194 -5.06 -3.78 -6.82
N THR A 195 -5.90 -3.77 -5.79
CA THR A 195 -7.29 -4.25 -5.90
C THR A 195 -8.08 -3.45 -6.92
N ALA A 196 -7.94 -2.11 -6.93
CA ALA A 196 -8.58 -1.25 -7.93
C ALA A 196 -8.10 -1.58 -9.35
N MET A 197 -6.79 -1.70 -9.57
CA MET A 197 -6.20 -2.04 -10.86
C MET A 197 -6.69 -3.41 -11.36
N ILE A 198 -6.59 -4.45 -10.52
CA ILE A 198 -6.99 -5.82 -10.88
C ILE A 198 -8.49 -5.88 -11.20
N THR A 199 -9.33 -5.28 -10.38
CA THR A 199 -10.79 -5.32 -10.57
C THR A 199 -11.24 -4.47 -11.74
N GLY A 200 -10.54 -3.38 -12.05
CA GLY A 200 -10.74 -2.58 -13.25
C GLY A 200 -10.43 -3.39 -14.52
N GLN A 201 -9.27 -4.04 -14.59
CA GLN A 201 -8.87 -4.87 -15.71
C GLN A 201 -9.79 -6.12 -15.90
N LEU A 202 -10.35 -6.63 -14.81
CA LEU A 202 -11.32 -7.74 -14.87
C LEU A 202 -12.74 -7.28 -15.23
N GLY A 203 -12.98 -5.98 -15.41
CA GLY A 203 -14.28 -5.42 -15.76
C GLY A 203 -15.35 -5.58 -14.68
N PHE A 204 -14.96 -5.50 -13.40
CA PHE A 204 -15.94 -5.54 -12.32
C PHE A 204 -16.81 -4.28 -12.31
N SER A 205 -18.09 -4.44 -11.90
CA SER A 205 -18.96 -3.29 -11.71
C SER A 205 -18.38 -2.34 -10.65
N HIS A 206 -18.63 -1.04 -10.79
CA HIS A 206 -18.15 -0.02 -9.86
C HIS A 206 -18.56 -0.34 -8.41
N GLU A 207 -19.77 -0.83 -8.17
CA GLU A 207 -20.22 -1.25 -6.84
C GLU A 207 -19.33 -2.35 -6.24
N LYS A 208 -18.99 -3.38 -7.03
CA LYS A 208 -18.09 -4.45 -6.57
C LYS A 208 -16.68 -3.94 -6.31
N GLN A 209 -16.17 -3.06 -7.16
CA GLN A 209 -14.86 -2.44 -6.97
C GLN A 209 -14.84 -1.63 -5.66
N ARG A 210 -15.86 -0.84 -5.38
CA ARG A 210 -16.00 -0.08 -4.11
C ARG A 210 -15.93 -1.00 -2.89
N ILE A 211 -16.68 -2.09 -2.88
CA ILE A 211 -16.68 -3.04 -1.77
C ILE A 211 -15.27 -3.62 -1.54
N LEU A 212 -14.62 -4.06 -2.61
CA LEU A 212 -13.31 -4.70 -2.54
C LEU A 212 -12.21 -3.73 -2.11
N VAL A 213 -12.20 -2.51 -2.65
CA VAL A 213 -11.21 -1.48 -2.29
C VAL A 213 -11.42 -1.01 -0.85
N THR A 214 -12.69 -0.82 -0.41
CA THR A 214 -12.99 -0.49 1.00
C THR A 214 -12.52 -1.61 1.94
N ALA A 215 -12.77 -2.86 1.59
CA ALA A 215 -12.29 -4.00 2.39
C ALA A 215 -10.76 -4.05 2.44
N ALA A 216 -10.06 -3.82 1.33
CA ALA A 216 -8.60 -3.78 1.27
C ALA A 216 -8.00 -2.66 2.14
N LEU A 217 -8.63 -1.47 2.18
CA LEU A 217 -8.19 -0.36 3.02
C LEU A 217 -8.32 -0.66 4.53
N LEU A 218 -9.29 -1.47 4.92
CA LEU A 218 -9.64 -1.69 6.32
C LEU A 218 -9.19 -3.06 6.85
N TYR A 219 -8.76 -3.97 5.97
CA TYR A 219 -8.40 -5.34 6.33
C TYR A 219 -7.35 -5.40 7.46
N ASP A 220 -6.33 -4.54 7.38
CA ASP A 220 -5.24 -4.50 8.34
C ASP A 220 -5.57 -3.73 9.62
N TYR A 221 -6.79 -3.19 9.76
CA TYR A 221 -7.17 -2.38 10.94
C TYR A 221 -6.91 -3.11 12.27
N GLY A 222 -7.13 -4.41 12.31
CA GLY A 222 -6.91 -5.22 13.50
C GLY A 222 -5.46 -5.22 13.97
N TYR A 223 -4.48 -5.07 13.09
CA TYR A 223 -3.07 -5.04 13.46
C TYR A 223 -2.68 -3.87 14.38
N LEU A 224 -3.50 -2.82 14.46
CA LEU A 224 -3.32 -1.77 15.47
C LEU A 224 -3.33 -2.32 16.92
N TYR A 225 -4.00 -3.45 17.16
CA TYR A 225 -4.06 -4.12 18.46
C TYR A 225 -2.92 -5.13 18.66
N GLY A 226 -2.23 -5.51 17.59
CA GLY A 226 -1.15 -6.51 17.59
C GLY A 226 0.21 -5.97 17.18
N GLN A 227 0.41 -4.66 17.13
CA GLN A 227 1.60 -4.00 16.58
C GLN A 227 2.93 -4.55 17.12
N LYS A 228 3.04 -4.80 18.43
CA LYS A 228 4.25 -5.36 19.06
C LYS A 228 4.65 -6.75 18.50
N HIS A 229 3.68 -7.53 18.06
CA HIS A 229 3.92 -8.83 17.45
C HIS A 229 4.31 -8.67 15.98
N LEU A 230 3.69 -7.72 15.28
CA LEU A 230 3.99 -7.41 13.89
C LEU A 230 5.43 -6.90 13.70
N GLU A 231 5.94 -6.10 14.64
CA GLU A 231 7.30 -5.55 14.63
C GLU A 231 8.41 -6.62 14.64
N LYS A 232 8.09 -7.86 15.08
CA LYS A 232 9.05 -8.98 15.06
C LYS A 232 9.34 -9.51 13.64
N GLY A 233 8.51 -9.22 12.67
CA GLY A 233 8.70 -9.60 11.28
C GLY A 233 8.92 -11.11 11.12
N ARG A 234 10.07 -11.51 10.53
CA ARG A 234 10.40 -12.92 10.29
C ARG A 234 10.63 -13.74 11.56
N ASP A 235 10.92 -13.08 12.68
CA ASP A 235 11.21 -13.73 13.97
C ASP A 235 9.93 -14.02 14.77
N MET A 236 8.76 -13.90 14.16
CA MET A 236 7.48 -14.20 14.80
C MET A 236 7.38 -15.70 15.16
N SER A 237 7.13 -15.94 16.45
CA SER A 237 6.75 -17.26 16.96
C SER A 237 5.31 -17.62 16.60
N GLN A 238 4.90 -18.88 16.83
CA GLN A 238 3.50 -19.27 16.68
C GLN A 238 2.58 -18.46 17.59
N PHE A 239 3.02 -18.19 18.83
CA PHE A 239 2.28 -17.33 19.77
C PHE A 239 2.04 -15.92 19.20
N ASP A 240 3.04 -15.32 18.52
CA ASP A 240 2.89 -13.99 17.91
C ASP A 240 1.86 -14.03 16.77
N ARG A 241 1.89 -15.08 15.94
CA ARG A 241 0.90 -15.29 14.87
C ARG A 241 -0.53 -15.43 15.40
N ASP A 242 -0.71 -16.24 16.45
CA ASP A 242 -2.01 -16.43 17.09
C ASP A 242 -2.52 -15.11 17.72
N ALA A 243 -1.61 -14.32 18.29
CA ALA A 243 -1.94 -13.01 18.84
C ALA A 243 -2.36 -12.01 17.75
N LEU A 244 -1.71 -12.03 16.58
CA LEU A 244 -2.09 -11.22 15.43
C LEU A 244 -3.43 -11.65 14.85
N GLN A 245 -3.71 -12.95 14.77
CA GLN A 245 -5.01 -13.47 14.36
C GLN A 245 -6.13 -12.92 15.24
N LYS A 246 -5.98 -13.02 16.56
CA LYS A 246 -6.95 -12.46 17.53
C LYS A 246 -7.07 -10.94 17.41
N ALA A 247 -6.00 -10.25 17.08
CA ALA A 247 -6.02 -8.80 16.85
C ALA A 247 -6.85 -8.44 15.61
N LEU A 248 -6.73 -9.20 14.53
CA LEU A 248 -7.56 -9.03 13.31
C LEU A 248 -9.04 -9.28 13.61
N GLU A 249 -9.37 -10.37 14.31
CA GLU A 249 -10.74 -10.69 14.74
C GLU A 249 -11.35 -9.52 15.54
N LYS A 250 -10.61 -9.02 16.54
CA LYS A 250 -11.02 -7.87 17.35
C LYS A 250 -11.24 -6.61 16.50
N GLY A 251 -10.41 -6.39 15.48
CA GLY A 251 -10.57 -5.27 14.55
C GLY A 251 -11.88 -5.36 13.78
N ILE A 252 -12.22 -6.54 13.28
CA ILE A 252 -13.48 -6.79 12.57
C ILE A 252 -14.68 -6.58 13.50
N ASP A 253 -14.62 -7.09 14.72
CA ASP A 253 -15.70 -6.92 15.71
C ASP A 253 -15.98 -5.45 15.97
N GLN A 254 -14.95 -4.61 16.05
CA GLN A 254 -15.13 -3.17 16.19
C GLN A 254 -15.79 -2.52 14.97
N MET A 255 -15.51 -3.00 13.78
CA MET A 255 -16.12 -2.50 12.55
C MET A 255 -17.59 -2.92 12.41
N HIS A 256 -18.02 -3.97 13.09
CA HIS A 256 -19.42 -4.41 13.07
C HIS A 256 -20.41 -3.34 13.55
N ILE A 257 -20.01 -2.40 14.42
CA ILE A 257 -20.88 -1.29 14.84
C ILE A 257 -21.32 -0.40 13.67
N TYR A 258 -20.54 -0.36 12.59
CA TYR A 258 -20.82 0.45 11.39
C TYR A 258 -21.62 -0.29 10.33
N LYS A 259 -21.98 -1.58 10.52
CA LYS A 259 -22.74 -2.35 9.51
C LYS A 259 -24.03 -1.69 9.07
N ASN A 260 -24.66 -0.93 9.95
CA ASN A 260 -25.93 -0.25 9.66
C ASN A 260 -25.73 1.15 9.09
N THR A 261 -24.51 1.64 8.93
CA THR A 261 -24.25 3.00 8.40
C THR A 261 -24.37 3.06 6.89
N SER A 262 -23.96 1.99 6.19
CA SER A 262 -24.14 1.87 4.75
C SER A 262 -24.06 0.40 4.29
N ASP A 263 -24.78 0.09 3.22
CA ASP A 263 -24.73 -1.23 2.56
C ASP A 263 -23.33 -1.58 2.06
N LEU A 264 -22.59 -0.60 1.54
CA LEU A 264 -21.20 -0.75 1.11
C LEU A 264 -20.30 -1.23 2.26
N PHE A 265 -20.37 -0.55 3.40
CA PHE A 265 -19.54 -0.90 4.57
C PHE A 265 -19.92 -2.28 5.13
N SER A 266 -21.20 -2.57 5.21
CA SER A 266 -21.70 -3.89 5.62
C SER A 266 -21.14 -5.02 4.77
N LYS A 267 -21.18 -4.85 3.43
CA LYS A 267 -20.63 -5.84 2.48
C LYS A 267 -19.12 -5.97 2.60
N ALA A 268 -18.38 -4.86 2.79
CA ALA A 268 -16.94 -4.86 2.98
C ALA A 268 -16.54 -5.60 4.27
N VAL A 269 -17.20 -5.34 5.40
CA VAL A 269 -16.95 -6.01 6.69
C VAL A 269 -17.30 -7.50 6.60
N THR A 270 -18.38 -7.86 5.92
CA THR A 270 -18.76 -9.27 5.69
C THR A 270 -17.69 -9.99 4.88
N LEU A 271 -17.15 -9.36 3.85
CA LEU A 271 -16.08 -9.91 3.03
C LEU A 271 -14.81 -10.16 3.87
N MET A 272 -14.39 -9.16 4.68
CA MET A 272 -13.24 -9.30 5.58
C MET A 272 -13.42 -10.41 6.60
N SER A 273 -14.63 -10.55 7.17
CA SER A 273 -14.95 -11.63 8.12
C SER A 273 -14.79 -13.00 7.48
N THR A 274 -15.22 -13.17 6.23
CA THR A 274 -15.08 -14.45 5.49
C THR A 274 -13.60 -14.79 5.20
N TYR A 275 -12.72 -13.79 5.18
CA TYR A 275 -11.29 -14.00 4.92
C TYR A 275 -10.53 -14.45 6.18
N ILE A 276 -10.93 -13.99 7.37
CA ILE A 276 -10.21 -14.26 8.62
C ILE A 276 -10.61 -15.62 9.22
N TYR A 277 -11.84 -16.09 8.99
CA TYR A 277 -12.37 -17.37 9.45
C TYR A 277 -12.36 -18.42 8.31
#